data_baacf4eaba2e271dc0f3fe97ab8c409a
#
_entry.id   baacf4eaba2e271dc0f3fe97ab8c409a
#
_cell.length_a   1.000
_cell.length_b   1.000
_cell.length_c   1.000
_cell.angle_alpha   90.00
_cell.angle_beta   90.00
_cell.angle_gamma   90.00
#
_symmetry.space_group_name_H-M   'P 1'
#
loop_
_entity.id
_entity.type
_entity.pdbx_description
1 polymer ?
#
loop_
_entity_poly.entity_id
_entity_poly.type
_entity_poly.pdbx_seq_one_letter_code
_entity_poly.pdbx_strand_id
1 'polypeptide(L)'
;MTKVEETIRNFRHFSSLLTLGTLDTFNFRHSIHFELLLLLALLPSLIGCKPTRPAADSQRSRTTPTPGSDAQPQFWVRVLLLNDATACTLDFASPFDVTCVTPDSNSQPQEEFFENLDAPPRPTWDSQRRGRGPVPVTVSAGKISIAGQPFDANEVTVCPKEPHVFTLNGSDYRGTLKLILDPNGGSFDAVNHIPLESYLAGVVGAEMPDYWEPQALKAQTIAARTYCLYIKKRFGADRAWDLSKTQAHQVYRGIDAESTQIWNAVNQTAGMVLVCKQAHPGPKGTPPEALGADAADDIFPAYYSSTCGGHTENSKNVFGDSFEPLAGVPCPYCQDVARPEFFFWPMTKLDAADVTEKLWQRYPRLKQLGQIMDITPAQQSDYGGFHRLTKIELSGTTGDSDFLRAEDLRLTLDPTGTKLKSTICQIAKSGDEWVFSFGRGYGHGVGMCQCGAQAMARQGKIADQILAYYYPNSHITRLY
;
A
#
# COMPACT_ATOMS: atom_id res chain seq x y z
N MET A 1 22.10 -34.34 -28.54
CA MET A 1 20.93 -33.62 -29.04
C MET A 1 19.96 -33.46 -27.88
N THR A 2 19.87 -32.27 -27.34
CA THR A 2 19.14 -31.98 -26.12
C THR A 2 17.70 -31.54 -26.45
N LYS A 3 16.78 -31.73 -25.53
CA LYS A 3 15.34 -31.42 -25.64
C LYS A 3 15.02 -30.01 -26.17
N VAL A 4 15.99 -29.11 -26.19
CA VAL A 4 15.87 -27.74 -26.70
C VAL A 4 15.86 -27.67 -28.24
N GLU A 5 16.57 -28.58 -28.90
CA GLU A 5 16.62 -28.60 -30.38
C GLU A 5 15.32 -29.16 -30.98
N GLU A 6 14.60 -30.02 -30.27
CA GLU A 6 13.32 -30.59 -30.71
C GLU A 6 12.19 -29.53 -30.63
N THR A 7 12.24 -28.62 -29.68
CA THR A 7 11.27 -27.52 -29.54
C THR A 7 11.45 -26.48 -30.65
N ILE A 8 12.68 -26.19 -31.07
CA ILE A 8 12.97 -25.23 -32.16
C ILE A 8 12.58 -25.81 -33.54
N ARG A 9 12.62 -27.12 -33.73
CA ARG A 9 12.23 -27.76 -34.97
C ARG A 9 10.73 -27.71 -35.22
N ASN A 10 9.92 -27.80 -34.19
CA ASN A 10 8.46 -27.72 -34.27
C ASN A 10 7.93 -26.31 -34.56
N PHE A 11 8.71 -25.27 -34.28
CA PHE A 11 8.32 -23.89 -34.60
C PHE A 11 8.59 -23.48 -36.06
N ARG A 12 9.46 -24.19 -36.77
CA ARG A 12 9.75 -23.91 -38.20
C ARG A 12 8.74 -24.54 -39.17
N HIS A 13 7.89 -25.43 -38.74
CA HIS A 13 6.87 -26.07 -39.60
C HIS A 13 5.52 -25.33 -39.63
N PHE A 14 5.31 -24.31 -38.79
CA PHE A 14 4.06 -23.54 -38.80
C PHE A 14 4.14 -22.26 -39.64
N SER A 15 5.30 -21.94 -40.23
CA SER A 15 5.54 -20.72 -41.00
C SER A 15 5.50 -20.90 -42.51
N SER A 16 5.16 -22.08 -43.04
CA SER A 16 5.25 -22.37 -44.47
C SER A 16 3.92 -22.66 -45.18
N LEU A 17 2.80 -22.22 -44.61
CA LEU A 17 1.45 -22.47 -45.20
C LEU A 17 0.66 -21.17 -45.51
N LEU A 18 1.32 -20.05 -45.70
CA LEU A 18 0.67 -18.81 -46.14
C LEU A 18 1.53 -18.04 -47.16
N THR A 19 1.79 -18.68 -48.31
CA THR A 19 2.18 -17.97 -49.55
C THR A 19 1.65 -18.78 -50.74
N LEU A 20 0.58 -18.28 -51.32
CA LEU A 20 0.29 -18.37 -52.78
C LEU A 20 -1.11 -17.80 -53.04
N GLY A 21 -1.16 -16.73 -53.79
CA GLY A 21 -2.40 -16.14 -54.29
C GLY A 21 -2.18 -14.70 -54.82
N THR A 22 -1.40 -14.59 -55.91
CA THR A 22 -1.36 -13.40 -56.76
C THR A 22 -2.65 -13.26 -57.54
N LEU A 23 -3.09 -11.98 -57.75
CA LEU A 23 -3.82 -11.44 -58.94
C LEU A 23 -4.88 -10.45 -58.40
N ASP A 24 -4.95 -9.29 -58.82
CA ASP A 24 -5.04 -8.44 -59.96
C ASP A 24 -5.56 -7.05 -59.54
N THR A 25 -4.92 -6.07 -60.04
CA THR A 25 -5.34 -4.68 -60.03
C THR A 25 -6.68 -4.50 -60.74
N PHE A 26 -7.71 -3.98 -60.04
CA PHE A 26 -8.82 -3.30 -60.70
C PHE A 26 -9.26 -2.07 -59.85
N ASN A 27 -9.32 -0.95 -60.56
CA ASN A 27 -9.79 0.37 -60.11
C ASN A 27 -11.19 0.31 -59.52
N PHE A 28 -11.34 0.84 -58.29
CA PHE A 28 -12.59 1.40 -57.80
C PHE A 28 -12.35 2.62 -56.91
N ARG A 29 -12.17 3.78 -57.55
CA ARG A 29 -12.52 5.06 -56.93
C ARG A 29 -14.04 5.19 -57.13
N HIS A 30 -14.84 4.94 -56.05
CA HIS A 30 -16.19 5.48 -55.80
C HIS A 30 -17.00 4.59 -54.83
N SER A 31 -16.45 4.21 -53.65
CA SER A 31 -17.27 3.57 -52.62
C SER A 31 -16.82 3.86 -51.19
N ILE A 32 -16.08 4.93 -50.94
CA ILE A 32 -15.60 5.23 -49.57
C ILE A 32 -16.57 6.16 -48.81
N HIS A 33 -17.61 6.69 -49.43
CA HIS A 33 -18.53 7.62 -48.76
C HIS A 33 -19.80 6.98 -48.18
N PHE A 34 -20.08 5.72 -48.42
CA PHE A 34 -21.30 5.08 -47.86
C PHE A 34 -21.06 4.24 -46.64
N GLU A 35 -19.87 3.67 -46.43
CA GLU A 35 -19.55 2.91 -45.23
C GLU A 35 -19.15 3.79 -44.03
N LEU A 36 -18.64 5.03 -44.29
CA LEU A 36 -18.31 5.96 -43.21
C LEU A 36 -19.53 6.60 -42.56
N LEU A 37 -20.69 6.60 -43.24
CA LEU A 37 -21.99 7.08 -42.68
C LEU A 37 -22.71 6.00 -41.87
N LEU A 38 -22.45 4.72 -42.08
CA LEU A 38 -23.01 3.64 -41.23
C LEU A 38 -22.19 3.41 -39.97
N LEU A 39 -20.89 3.71 -39.98
CA LEU A 39 -20.04 3.63 -38.78
C LEU A 39 -20.24 4.82 -37.83
N LEU A 40 -20.73 5.96 -38.33
CA LEU A 40 -21.07 7.14 -37.51
C LEU A 40 -22.47 7.04 -36.87
N ALA A 41 -23.34 6.12 -37.31
CA ALA A 41 -24.65 5.91 -36.75
C ALA A 41 -24.68 4.88 -35.60
N LEU A 42 -23.57 4.15 -35.36
CA LEU A 42 -23.44 3.17 -34.27
C LEU A 42 -22.54 3.66 -33.12
N LEU A 43 -22.10 4.92 -33.14
CA LEU A 43 -21.22 5.51 -32.14
C LEU A 43 -21.90 6.29 -30.97
N PRO A 44 -23.24 6.33 -30.80
CA PRO A 44 -23.80 6.94 -29.61
C PRO A 44 -23.93 6.02 -28.39
N SER A 45 -23.49 4.76 -28.47
CA SER A 45 -23.65 3.81 -27.36
C SER A 45 -22.37 3.42 -26.64
N LEU A 46 -21.22 4.05 -26.94
CA LEU A 46 -19.94 3.81 -26.26
C LEU A 46 -19.33 5.05 -25.60
N ILE A 47 -20.05 6.17 -25.57
CA ILE A 47 -19.66 7.35 -24.80
C ILE A 47 -20.51 7.39 -23.54
N GLY A 48 -19.94 6.97 -22.42
CA GLY A 48 -20.37 7.41 -21.10
C GLY A 48 -21.31 6.49 -20.36
N CYS A 49 -20.80 5.38 -19.92
CA CYS A 49 -21.02 5.05 -18.54
C CYS A 49 -19.73 5.35 -17.75
N LYS A 50 -19.42 6.62 -17.56
CA LYS A 50 -19.00 6.97 -16.19
C LYS A 50 -20.12 6.43 -15.32
N PRO A 51 -19.84 5.58 -14.31
CA PRO A 51 -20.83 5.38 -13.27
C PRO A 51 -21.09 6.79 -12.74
N THR A 52 -22.22 7.38 -13.09
CA THR A 52 -22.80 8.44 -12.29
C THR A 52 -22.88 7.80 -10.92
N ARG A 53 -21.99 8.20 -10.02
CA ARG A 53 -22.25 8.04 -8.58
C ARG A 53 -23.73 8.45 -8.45
N PRO A 54 -24.60 7.59 -7.93
CA PRO A 54 -25.92 8.06 -7.54
C PRO A 54 -25.62 9.29 -6.70
N ALA A 55 -26.28 10.39 -6.99
CA ALA A 55 -26.15 11.62 -6.22
C ALA A 55 -26.15 11.17 -4.77
N ALA A 56 -25.02 11.36 -4.10
CA ALA A 56 -24.83 10.87 -2.76
C ALA A 56 -26.01 11.42 -2.00
N ASP A 57 -26.84 10.51 -1.52
CA ASP A 57 -27.94 10.85 -0.65
C ASP A 57 -27.30 11.69 0.45
N SER A 58 -27.52 13.00 0.43
CA SER A 58 -26.89 13.98 1.32
C SER A 58 -27.33 13.78 2.79
N GLN A 59 -27.99 12.67 3.06
CA GLN A 59 -28.45 12.17 4.35
C GLN A 59 -27.90 10.77 4.69
N ARG A 60 -26.78 10.33 4.13
CA ARG A 60 -26.02 9.30 4.84
C ARG A 60 -25.70 9.93 6.20
N SER A 61 -26.48 9.54 7.19
CA SER A 61 -26.20 9.80 8.58
C SER A 61 -24.72 9.47 8.82
N ARG A 62 -23.89 10.51 8.94
CA ARG A 62 -22.50 10.39 9.35
C ARG A 62 -22.45 10.10 10.86
N THR A 63 -23.38 9.26 11.32
CA THR A 63 -23.33 8.73 12.68
C THR A 63 -22.06 7.92 12.76
N THR A 64 -21.10 8.48 13.45
CA THR A 64 -19.95 7.74 13.96
C THR A 64 -20.51 6.49 14.62
N PRO A 65 -20.14 5.27 14.20
CA PRO A 65 -20.38 4.12 15.02
C PRO A 65 -19.67 4.41 16.33
N THR A 66 -20.40 4.57 17.41
CA THR A 66 -19.82 4.85 18.72
C THR A 66 -18.85 3.73 19.03
N PRO A 67 -17.58 3.99 19.32
CA PRO A 67 -16.70 2.99 19.88
C PRO A 67 -17.39 2.40 21.09
N GLY A 68 -17.48 1.07 21.19
CA GLY A 68 -18.11 0.42 22.31
C GLY A 68 -17.46 0.86 23.61
N SER A 69 -18.25 1.46 24.50
CA SER A 69 -17.97 1.91 25.87
C SER A 69 -16.72 2.78 26.10
N ASP A 70 -16.93 3.89 26.75
CA ASP A 70 -16.03 4.99 27.10
C ASP A 70 -14.87 4.65 28.08
N ALA A 71 -14.52 3.38 28.25
CA ALA A 71 -13.57 2.91 29.28
C ALA A 71 -12.37 2.13 28.71
N GLN A 72 -12.17 2.06 27.39
CA GLN A 72 -11.02 1.33 26.82
C GLN A 72 -9.87 2.28 26.46
N PRO A 73 -8.60 1.89 26.73
CA PRO A 73 -7.46 2.70 26.33
C PRO A 73 -7.48 2.90 24.82
N GLN A 74 -7.58 4.13 24.38
CA GLN A 74 -7.54 4.48 22.97
C GLN A 74 -6.09 4.49 22.50
N PHE A 75 -5.75 3.58 21.58
CA PHE A 75 -4.48 3.65 20.88
C PHE A 75 -4.60 4.66 19.73
N TRP A 76 -3.68 5.62 19.68
CA TRP A 76 -3.60 6.63 18.64
C TRP A 76 -2.52 6.31 17.63
N VAL A 77 -2.75 6.73 16.38
CA VAL A 77 -1.82 6.53 15.26
C VAL A 77 -1.59 7.86 14.57
N ARG A 78 -0.33 8.11 14.19
CA ARG A 78 0.11 9.28 13.42
C ARG A 78 0.35 8.84 11.98
N VAL A 79 -0.47 9.33 11.05
CA VAL A 79 -0.44 8.91 9.63
C VAL A 79 0.02 10.08 8.76
N LEU A 80 1.15 9.93 8.07
CA LEU A 80 1.65 10.90 7.11
C LEU A 80 0.72 10.94 5.89
N LEU A 81 0.01 12.05 5.70
CA LEU A 81 -0.89 12.28 4.56
C LEU A 81 -0.20 13.01 3.41
N LEU A 82 0.62 14.02 3.71
CA LEU A 82 1.44 14.74 2.74
C LEU A 82 2.87 14.82 3.27
N ASN A 83 3.84 14.62 2.38
CA ASN A 83 5.26 14.78 2.67
C ASN A 83 5.79 15.95 1.85
N ASP A 84 6.61 16.81 2.45
CA ASP A 84 7.28 17.95 1.81
C ASP A 84 6.34 18.85 1.00
N ALA A 85 5.13 19.08 1.50
CA ALA A 85 4.14 19.91 0.82
C ALA A 85 4.44 21.40 1.01
N THR A 86 4.31 22.19 -0.05
CA THR A 86 4.40 23.66 0.00
C THR A 86 3.04 24.33 0.18
N ALA A 87 1.96 23.60 -0.17
CA ALA A 87 0.58 24.04 -0.04
C ALA A 87 -0.38 22.86 0.04
N CYS A 88 -1.52 23.06 0.69
CA CYS A 88 -2.69 22.20 0.63
C CYS A 88 -3.98 22.99 0.84
N THR A 89 -5.11 22.31 0.67
CA THR A 89 -6.44 22.89 0.90
C THR A 89 -7.15 22.09 1.96
N LEU A 90 -7.66 22.75 2.98
CA LEU A 90 -8.53 22.18 4.00
C LEU A 90 -9.97 22.61 3.78
N ASP A 91 -10.92 21.76 4.16
CA ASP A 91 -12.34 22.11 4.30
C ASP A 91 -12.92 21.43 5.52
N PHE A 92 -13.97 22.01 6.11
CA PHE A 92 -14.54 21.56 7.36
C PHE A 92 -16.07 21.66 7.32
N ALA A 93 -16.73 20.58 7.72
CA ALA A 93 -18.20 20.58 7.91
C ALA A 93 -18.62 21.21 9.27
N SER A 94 -17.68 21.29 10.23
CA SER A 94 -17.87 21.83 11.58
C SER A 94 -16.83 22.92 11.88
N PRO A 95 -17.04 23.77 12.91
CA PRO A 95 -16.00 24.66 13.41
C PRO A 95 -14.72 23.89 13.78
N PHE A 96 -13.58 24.54 13.79
CA PHE A 96 -12.31 23.94 14.17
C PHE A 96 -11.46 24.94 15.01
N ASP A 97 -10.62 24.38 15.87
CA ASP A 97 -9.61 25.13 16.63
C ASP A 97 -8.25 24.94 15.98
N VAL A 98 -7.40 25.98 16.11
CA VAL A 98 -5.99 25.88 15.72
C VAL A 98 -5.15 26.15 16.96
N THR A 99 -4.25 25.23 17.26
CA THR A 99 -3.28 25.36 18.36
C THR A 99 -1.87 25.27 17.79
N CYS A 100 -0.91 25.92 18.42
CA CYS A 100 0.50 25.83 18.03
C CYS A 100 1.37 25.66 19.27
N VAL A 101 2.48 24.91 19.10
CA VAL A 101 3.52 24.77 20.10
C VAL A 101 4.62 25.77 19.74
N THR A 102 4.85 26.74 20.62
CA THR A 102 5.95 27.70 20.43
C THR A 102 7.28 27.10 20.86
N PRO A 103 8.42 27.49 20.24
CA PRO A 103 9.74 26.91 20.53
C PRO A 103 10.22 27.04 22.00
N ASP A 104 9.64 27.97 22.76
CA ASP A 104 10.06 28.28 24.15
C ASP A 104 9.42 27.38 25.23
N SER A 105 8.52 26.49 24.89
CA SER A 105 7.97 25.54 25.84
C SER A 105 8.90 24.34 26.00
N ASN A 106 9.77 24.36 26.98
CA ASN A 106 10.66 23.29 27.43
C ASN A 106 9.85 22.15 28.10
N SER A 107 8.66 21.87 27.61
CA SER A 107 7.79 20.76 28.01
C SER A 107 8.01 19.60 27.07
N GLN A 108 8.50 18.50 27.60
CA GLN A 108 8.49 17.21 26.92
C GLN A 108 7.13 16.97 26.22
N PRO A 109 7.09 16.30 25.07
CA PRO A 109 5.83 15.93 24.44
C PRO A 109 5.06 15.04 25.43
N GLN A 110 4.14 15.66 26.14
CA GLN A 110 3.23 14.93 27.00
C GLN A 110 2.23 14.19 26.09
N GLU A 111 2.24 12.88 26.11
CA GLU A 111 1.13 12.03 25.68
C GLU A 111 -0.18 12.37 26.43
N GLU A 112 -0.09 13.21 27.46
CA GLU A 112 -1.16 13.69 28.35
C GLU A 112 -2.16 14.68 27.74
N PHE A 113 -2.06 15.03 26.45
CA PHE A 113 -2.92 16.07 25.87
C PHE A 113 -4.42 15.68 25.82
N PHE A 114 -4.75 14.42 26.09
CA PHE A 114 -6.12 13.92 26.06
C PHE A 114 -6.67 13.46 27.44
N GLU A 115 -5.84 13.40 28.49
CA GLU A 115 -6.33 13.06 29.84
C GLU A 115 -6.89 14.23 30.63
N ASN A 116 -6.62 15.49 30.22
CA ASN A 116 -7.15 16.69 30.87
C ASN A 116 -8.04 17.48 29.92
N LEU A 117 -9.27 17.00 29.70
CA LEU A 117 -10.32 17.73 28.99
C LEU A 117 -10.79 18.99 29.71
N ASP A 118 -10.33 19.26 30.92
CA ASP A 118 -10.79 20.39 31.74
C ASP A 118 -10.00 21.72 31.57
N ALA A 119 -8.90 21.70 30.82
CA ALA A 119 -8.18 22.92 30.47
C ALA A 119 -7.97 22.98 28.93
N PRO A 120 -8.93 23.55 28.17
CA PRO A 120 -8.75 23.70 26.73
C PRO A 120 -7.52 24.60 26.48
N PRO A 121 -6.58 24.17 25.60
CA PRO A 121 -5.51 25.05 25.15
C PRO A 121 -6.17 26.32 24.61
N ARG A 122 -5.62 27.48 24.95
CA ARG A 122 -6.19 28.76 24.50
C ARG A 122 -6.19 28.74 22.96
N PRO A 123 -7.36 28.85 22.32
CA PRO A 123 -7.42 28.86 20.87
C PRO A 123 -6.64 30.09 20.38
N THR A 124 -5.61 29.85 19.59
CA THR A 124 -4.83 30.93 18.98
C THR A 124 -5.57 31.57 17.82
N TRP A 125 -6.67 30.93 17.39
CA TRP A 125 -7.48 31.44 16.28
C TRP A 125 -8.92 30.88 16.33
N ASP A 126 -9.92 31.76 16.11
CA ASP A 126 -11.35 31.42 16.11
C ASP A 126 -11.88 31.28 14.69
N SER A 127 -12.26 30.05 14.30
CA SER A 127 -12.83 29.74 12.98
C SER A 127 -14.29 30.20 12.82
N GLN A 128 -14.98 30.58 13.92
CA GLN A 128 -16.39 30.98 13.86
C GLN A 128 -16.65 32.25 13.04
N ARG A 129 -15.61 33.03 12.76
CA ARG A 129 -15.67 34.28 11.98
C ARG A 129 -15.57 34.09 10.47
N ARG A 130 -15.37 32.87 9.96
CA ARG A 130 -15.23 32.63 8.51
C ARG A 130 -16.45 31.94 7.90
N GLY A 131 -16.77 32.38 6.69
CA GLY A 131 -17.75 31.71 5.84
C GLY A 131 -17.30 30.29 5.51
N ARG A 132 -18.25 29.40 5.19
CA ARG A 132 -18.00 28.04 4.71
C ARG A 132 -17.21 28.09 3.40
N GLY A 133 -16.16 27.30 3.27
CA GLY A 133 -15.40 27.15 2.03
C GLY A 133 -13.94 26.72 2.26
N PRO A 134 -13.23 26.36 1.18
CA PRO A 134 -11.87 25.86 1.28
C PRO A 134 -10.91 26.83 1.96
N VAL A 135 -10.09 26.31 2.87
CA VAL A 135 -9.10 27.03 3.65
C VAL A 135 -7.71 26.71 3.09
N PRO A 136 -7.03 27.64 2.42
CA PRO A 136 -5.68 27.40 1.93
C PRO A 136 -4.67 27.35 3.09
N VAL A 137 -3.77 26.38 3.00
CA VAL A 137 -2.58 26.27 3.83
C VAL A 137 -1.36 26.41 2.92
N THR A 138 -0.43 27.25 3.30
CA THR A 138 0.80 27.50 2.54
C THR A 138 2.00 27.67 3.46
N VAL A 139 3.20 27.52 2.91
CA VAL A 139 4.43 27.94 3.57
C VAL A 139 4.93 29.23 2.91
N SER A 140 5.24 30.23 3.71
CA SER A 140 5.82 31.48 3.25
C SER A 140 6.74 32.08 4.31
N ALA A 141 7.92 32.51 3.91
CA ALA A 141 8.94 33.09 4.80
C ALA A 141 9.26 32.21 6.02
N GLY A 142 9.31 30.90 5.82
CA GLY A 142 9.63 29.93 6.89
C GLY A 142 8.50 29.74 7.92
N LYS A 143 7.25 30.07 7.57
CA LYS A 143 6.09 29.92 8.46
C LYS A 143 4.93 29.23 7.75
N ILE A 144 4.21 28.39 8.48
CA ILE A 144 2.93 27.84 8.04
C ILE A 144 1.88 28.95 8.14
N SER A 145 1.12 29.14 7.07
CA SER A 145 0.02 30.09 7.01
C SER A 145 -1.29 29.36 6.71
N ILE A 146 -2.30 29.55 7.56
CA ILE A 146 -3.65 29.01 7.37
C ILE A 146 -4.58 30.18 7.04
N ALA A 147 -5.23 30.13 5.88
CA ALA A 147 -6.12 31.18 5.41
C ALA A 147 -5.46 32.57 5.36
N GLY A 148 -4.16 32.64 5.06
CA GLY A 148 -3.38 33.86 5.01
C GLY A 148 -2.88 34.37 6.36
N GLN A 149 -3.19 33.70 7.47
CA GLN A 149 -2.65 34.04 8.79
C GLN A 149 -1.40 33.18 9.06
N PRO A 150 -0.21 33.79 9.24
CA PRO A 150 1.00 33.05 9.57
C PRO A 150 1.04 32.64 11.04
N PHE A 151 1.62 31.47 11.32
CA PHE A 151 1.87 30.93 12.65
C PHE A 151 3.37 30.88 12.90
N ASP A 152 3.80 31.40 14.02
CA ASP A 152 5.20 31.39 14.48
C ASP A 152 5.44 30.14 15.32
N ALA A 153 5.40 29.00 14.66
CA ALA A 153 5.51 27.69 15.29
C ALA A 153 6.00 26.63 14.29
N ASN A 154 6.77 25.67 14.79
CA ASN A 154 7.22 24.52 13.99
C ASN A 154 6.10 23.47 13.83
N GLU A 155 5.13 23.44 14.71
CA GLU A 155 3.98 22.55 14.66
C GLU A 155 2.68 23.33 14.86
N VAL A 156 1.73 23.13 13.95
CA VAL A 156 0.38 23.70 14.03
C VAL A 156 -0.63 22.57 13.99
N THR A 157 -1.47 22.46 15.01
CA THR A 157 -2.51 21.42 15.10
C THR A 157 -3.87 22.01 14.80
N VAL A 158 -4.60 21.39 13.87
CA VAL A 158 -5.96 21.75 13.50
C VAL A 158 -6.92 20.68 14.05
N CYS A 159 -7.81 21.11 14.96
CA CYS A 159 -8.75 20.25 15.69
C CYS A 159 -10.19 20.55 15.27
N PRO A 160 -10.78 19.79 14.35
CA PRO A 160 -12.21 19.92 14.02
C PRO A 160 -13.07 19.59 15.23
N LYS A 161 -14.14 20.37 15.45
CA LYS A 161 -15.19 19.99 16.41
C LYS A 161 -15.96 18.77 15.91
N GLU A 162 -16.80 18.19 16.77
CA GLU A 162 -17.62 17.05 16.36
C GLU A 162 -18.28 17.29 14.99
N PRO A 163 -18.25 16.30 14.10
CA PRO A 163 -17.87 14.88 14.26
C PRO A 163 -16.35 14.59 14.09
N HIS A 164 -15.45 15.52 14.35
CA HIS A 164 -14.00 15.40 14.23
C HIS A 164 -13.54 14.94 12.83
N VAL A 165 -14.06 15.61 11.81
CA VAL A 165 -13.78 15.32 10.40
C VAL A 165 -13.22 16.57 9.74
N PHE A 166 -12.16 16.39 8.94
CA PHE A 166 -11.61 17.39 8.05
C PHE A 166 -11.41 16.83 6.65
N THR A 167 -11.49 17.70 5.66
CA THR A 167 -11.16 17.39 4.27
C THR A 167 -9.77 17.94 3.97
N LEU A 168 -8.88 17.12 3.40
CA LEU A 168 -7.56 17.53 2.92
C LEU A 168 -7.45 17.21 1.43
N ASN A 169 -7.28 18.26 0.60
CA ASN A 169 -7.19 18.12 -0.86
C ASN A 169 -8.34 17.28 -1.45
N GLY A 170 -9.56 17.43 -0.91
CA GLY A 170 -10.76 16.73 -1.39
C GLY A 170 -10.98 15.33 -0.84
N SER A 171 -10.17 14.83 0.07
CA SER A 171 -10.36 13.56 0.78
C SER A 171 -10.72 13.79 2.24
N ASP A 172 -11.69 13.05 2.76
CA ASP A 172 -12.19 13.20 4.13
C ASP A 172 -11.47 12.27 5.11
N TYR A 173 -11.08 12.83 6.25
CA TYR A 173 -10.34 12.13 7.31
C TYR A 173 -10.97 12.40 8.68
N ARG A 174 -10.92 11.40 9.58
CA ARG A 174 -11.29 11.56 11.00
C ARG A 174 -10.08 12.00 11.83
N GLY A 175 -10.35 12.57 12.99
CA GLY A 175 -9.31 12.94 13.98
C GLY A 175 -8.82 14.37 13.81
N THR A 176 -7.56 14.61 14.12
CA THR A 176 -6.91 15.92 14.05
C THR A 176 -5.80 15.93 13.01
N LEU A 177 -5.44 17.12 12.54
CA LEU A 177 -4.38 17.31 11.56
C LEU A 177 -3.24 18.10 12.19
N LYS A 178 -2.02 17.56 12.17
CA LYS A 178 -0.80 18.28 12.51
C LYS A 178 -0.06 18.67 11.24
N LEU A 179 0.32 19.92 11.16
CA LEU A 179 1.16 20.49 10.12
C LEU A 179 2.53 20.74 10.74
N ILE A 180 3.56 20.08 10.25
CA ILE A 180 4.91 20.10 10.83
C ILE A 180 5.84 20.75 9.83
N LEU A 181 6.38 21.91 10.15
CA LEU A 181 7.28 22.66 9.29
C LEU A 181 8.61 21.93 9.14
N ASP A 182 9.09 21.80 7.91
CA ASP A 182 10.44 21.32 7.63
C ASP A 182 11.48 22.25 8.27
N PRO A 183 12.60 21.74 8.83
CA PRO A 183 13.63 22.57 9.46
C PRO A 183 14.20 23.67 8.55
N ASN A 184 14.18 23.49 7.23
CA ASN A 184 14.62 24.49 6.26
C ASN A 184 13.54 25.55 5.97
N GLY A 185 12.33 25.39 6.50
CA GLY A 185 11.23 26.33 6.36
C GLY A 185 10.64 26.43 4.94
N GLY A 186 10.92 25.46 4.07
CA GLY A 186 10.47 25.45 2.68
C GLY A 186 9.20 24.66 2.41
N SER A 187 8.88 23.70 3.29
CA SER A 187 7.75 22.77 3.14
C SER A 187 7.19 22.38 4.50
N PHE A 188 6.14 21.57 4.52
CA PHE A 188 5.57 20.96 5.72
C PHE A 188 5.10 19.55 5.46
N ASP A 189 5.11 18.74 6.51
CA ASP A 189 4.42 17.46 6.55
C ASP A 189 3.00 17.64 7.11
N ALA A 190 2.02 16.96 6.52
CA ALA A 190 0.67 16.88 7.06
C ALA A 190 0.42 15.51 7.67
N VAL A 191 0.23 15.44 8.97
CA VAL A 191 0.10 14.20 9.75
C VAL A 191 -1.27 14.12 10.39
N ASN A 192 -2.02 13.08 10.08
CA ASN A 192 -3.31 12.79 10.70
C ASN A 192 -3.10 12.06 12.03
N HIS A 193 -3.59 12.60 13.11
CA HIS A 193 -3.62 11.96 14.42
C HIS A 193 -5.03 11.41 14.67
N ILE A 194 -5.15 10.09 14.78
CA ILE A 194 -6.42 9.37 14.70
C ILE A 194 -6.44 8.15 15.64
N PRO A 195 -7.59 7.81 16.27
CA PRO A 195 -7.75 6.55 16.97
C PRO A 195 -7.50 5.34 16.06
N LEU A 196 -6.81 4.32 16.56
CA LEU A 196 -6.41 3.14 15.81
C LEU A 196 -7.58 2.46 15.08
N GLU A 197 -8.72 2.27 15.74
CA GLU A 197 -9.88 1.59 15.12
C GLU A 197 -10.47 2.43 13.97
N SER A 198 -10.49 3.75 14.11
CA SER A 198 -10.91 4.64 13.02
C SER A 198 -9.92 4.64 11.86
N TYR A 199 -8.62 4.56 12.12
CA TYR A 199 -7.60 4.37 11.10
C TYR A 199 -7.81 3.05 10.34
N LEU A 200 -8.07 1.94 11.07
CA LEU A 200 -8.28 0.63 10.48
C LEU A 200 -9.51 0.58 9.57
N ALA A 201 -10.58 1.31 9.90
CA ALA A 201 -11.73 1.41 9.01
C ALA A 201 -11.34 2.02 7.65
N GLY A 202 -10.50 3.05 7.65
CA GLY A 202 -9.98 3.67 6.43
C GLY A 202 -8.94 2.85 5.67
N VAL A 203 -8.30 1.88 6.35
CA VAL A 203 -7.33 0.94 5.76
C VAL A 203 -8.03 -0.28 5.17
N VAL A 204 -8.82 -1.00 5.96
CA VAL A 204 -9.41 -2.29 5.55
C VAL A 204 -10.27 -2.14 4.31
N GLY A 205 -11.08 -1.08 4.22
CA GLY A 205 -11.89 -0.81 3.04
C GLY A 205 -11.10 -0.28 1.83
N ALA A 206 -9.88 0.21 2.04
CA ALA A 206 -8.95 0.55 0.96
C ALA A 206 -8.22 -0.68 0.42
N GLU A 207 -7.99 -1.69 1.26
CA GLU A 207 -7.24 -2.91 0.96
C GLU A 207 -8.11 -4.03 0.41
N MET A 208 -9.35 -4.17 0.90
CA MET A 208 -10.29 -5.21 0.48
C MET A 208 -11.66 -4.62 0.11
N PRO A 209 -12.35 -5.17 -0.91
CA PRO A 209 -13.73 -4.82 -1.20
C PRO A 209 -14.64 -5.11 0.00
N ASP A 210 -15.49 -4.17 0.35
CA ASP A 210 -16.39 -4.26 1.52
C ASP A 210 -17.49 -5.33 1.38
N TYR A 211 -17.79 -5.77 0.14
CA TYR A 211 -18.71 -6.87 -0.16
C TYR A 211 -18.09 -8.27 -0.01
N TRP A 212 -16.80 -8.36 0.39
CA TRP A 212 -16.18 -9.65 0.67
C TRP A 212 -16.72 -10.26 1.97
N GLU A 213 -16.46 -11.56 2.14
CA GLU A 213 -16.98 -12.31 3.30
C GLU A 213 -16.54 -11.68 4.63
N PRO A 214 -17.45 -11.56 5.61
CA PRO A 214 -17.14 -10.95 6.91
C PRO A 214 -15.93 -11.57 7.60
N GLN A 215 -15.68 -12.87 7.42
CA GLN A 215 -14.54 -13.54 8.04
C GLN A 215 -13.20 -13.14 7.38
N ALA A 216 -13.19 -12.86 6.08
CA ALA A 216 -12.01 -12.31 5.40
C ALA A 216 -11.72 -10.88 5.86
N LEU A 217 -12.76 -10.04 5.99
CA LEU A 217 -12.62 -8.67 6.48
C LEU A 217 -12.10 -8.63 7.93
N LYS A 218 -12.58 -9.53 8.80
CA LYS A 218 -12.08 -9.67 10.18
C LYS A 218 -10.61 -10.11 10.20
N ALA A 219 -10.23 -11.11 9.40
CA ALA A 219 -8.85 -11.56 9.30
C ALA A 219 -7.92 -10.42 8.83
N GLN A 220 -8.34 -9.66 7.81
CA GLN A 220 -7.61 -8.48 7.36
C GLN A 220 -7.48 -7.44 8.46
N THR A 221 -8.55 -7.19 9.22
CA THR A 221 -8.55 -6.18 10.29
C THR A 221 -7.53 -6.53 11.38
N ILE A 222 -7.51 -7.80 11.82
CA ILE A 222 -6.54 -8.28 12.82
C ILE A 222 -5.11 -8.19 12.30
N ALA A 223 -4.86 -8.62 11.06
CA ALA A 223 -3.54 -8.51 10.44
C ALA A 223 -3.09 -7.05 10.28
N ALA A 224 -3.97 -6.16 9.80
CA ALA A 224 -3.68 -4.74 9.63
C ALA A 224 -3.41 -4.03 10.97
N ARG A 225 -4.15 -4.36 12.03
CA ARG A 225 -3.92 -3.85 13.39
C ARG A 225 -2.56 -4.29 13.92
N THR A 226 -2.24 -5.56 13.76
CA THR A 226 -0.94 -6.13 14.18
C THR A 226 0.21 -5.43 13.47
N TYR A 227 0.13 -5.30 12.15
CA TYR A 227 1.14 -4.61 11.36
C TYR A 227 1.31 -3.14 11.77
N CYS A 228 0.21 -2.41 11.92
CA CYS A 228 0.22 -1.01 12.34
C CYS A 228 0.94 -0.83 13.68
N LEU A 229 0.57 -1.63 14.68
CA LEU A 229 1.18 -1.56 16.01
C LEU A 229 2.65 -1.99 16.00
N TYR A 230 3.02 -2.98 15.19
CA TYR A 230 4.41 -3.37 15.00
C TYR A 230 5.25 -2.21 14.46
N ILE A 231 4.77 -1.54 13.39
CA ILE A 231 5.48 -0.39 12.80
C ILE A 231 5.57 0.77 13.80
N LYS A 232 4.48 1.09 14.49
CA LYS A 232 4.48 2.12 15.54
C LYS A 232 5.49 1.81 16.64
N LYS A 233 5.52 0.58 17.16
CA LYS A 233 6.47 0.14 18.20
C LYS A 233 7.92 0.27 17.73
N ARG A 234 8.19 -0.10 16.48
CA ARG A 234 9.55 -0.16 15.93
C ARG A 234 10.12 1.21 15.54
N PHE A 235 9.30 2.09 15.00
CA PHE A 235 9.76 3.33 14.36
C PHE A 235 9.11 4.60 14.91
N GLY A 236 8.01 4.49 15.67
CA GLY A 236 7.21 5.64 16.07
C GLY A 236 7.92 6.62 17.00
N ALA A 237 8.91 6.16 17.79
CA ALA A 237 9.66 7.02 18.72
C ALA A 237 10.59 8.02 18.00
N ASP A 238 11.09 7.65 16.81
CA ASP A 238 12.14 8.40 16.12
C ASP A 238 11.59 9.34 15.04
N ARG A 239 10.25 9.42 14.86
CA ARG A 239 9.61 10.16 13.77
C ARG A 239 8.37 10.91 14.25
N ALA A 240 8.03 11.98 13.53
CA ALA A 240 6.80 12.72 13.74
C ALA A 240 5.52 11.95 13.34
N TRP A 241 5.64 10.83 12.65
CA TRP A 241 4.56 9.97 12.20
C TRP A 241 4.91 8.49 12.34
N ASP A 242 3.90 7.62 12.45
CA ASP A 242 4.07 6.17 12.59
C ASP A 242 4.08 5.47 11.22
N LEU A 243 3.09 5.78 10.37
CA LEU A 243 2.90 5.18 9.05
C LEU A 243 2.63 6.25 7.98
N SER A 244 2.90 5.93 6.71
CA SER A 244 2.43 6.70 5.57
C SER A 244 1.15 6.09 5.00
N LYS A 245 0.31 6.91 4.36
CA LYS A 245 -0.96 6.50 3.73
C LYS A 245 -0.81 5.67 2.46
N THR A 246 0.41 5.32 2.08
CA THR A 246 0.75 4.70 0.80
C THR A 246 1.02 3.21 0.93
N GLN A 247 1.21 2.53 -0.20
CA GLN A 247 1.61 1.11 -0.27
C GLN A 247 2.96 0.81 0.43
N ALA A 248 3.75 1.84 0.79
CA ALA A 248 4.98 1.64 1.57
C ALA A 248 4.70 1.09 2.98
N HIS A 249 3.50 1.33 3.52
CA HIS A 249 3.03 0.77 4.77
C HIS A 249 1.66 0.13 4.58
N GLN A 250 0.56 0.92 4.60
CA GLN A 250 -0.81 0.47 4.38
C GLN A 250 -1.57 1.54 3.59
N VAL A 251 -2.36 1.12 2.60
CA VAL A 251 -3.18 2.08 1.86
C VAL A 251 -4.26 2.63 2.78
N TYR A 252 -4.22 3.94 3.03
CA TYR A 252 -5.20 4.63 3.88
C TYR A 252 -5.95 5.68 3.07
N ARG A 253 -7.27 5.57 2.99
CA ARG A 253 -8.14 6.46 2.23
C ARG A 253 -9.12 7.26 3.08
N GLY A 254 -8.94 7.26 4.40
CA GLY A 254 -9.84 7.96 5.30
C GLY A 254 -11.29 7.46 5.18
N ILE A 255 -12.24 8.38 5.28
CA ILE A 255 -13.68 8.08 5.32
C ILE A 255 -14.18 7.48 4.00
N ASP A 256 -13.54 7.77 2.88
CA ASP A 256 -13.95 7.24 1.56
C ASP A 256 -13.90 5.70 1.47
N ALA A 257 -13.10 5.06 2.33
CA ALA A 257 -13.00 3.60 2.39
C ALA A 257 -13.95 2.97 3.42
N GLU A 258 -14.61 3.75 4.25
CA GLU A 258 -15.46 3.23 5.31
C GLU A 258 -16.81 2.72 4.76
N SER A 259 -17.29 1.61 5.32
CA SER A 259 -18.65 1.11 5.13
C SER A 259 -19.14 0.41 6.40
N THR A 260 -20.43 0.11 6.47
CA THR A 260 -21.03 -0.62 7.59
C THR A 260 -20.35 -1.99 7.77
N GLN A 261 -20.03 -2.70 6.69
CA GLN A 261 -19.39 -4.00 6.72
C GLN A 261 -17.97 -3.92 7.28
N ILE A 262 -17.22 -2.91 6.86
CA ILE A 262 -15.88 -2.65 7.37
C ILE A 262 -15.91 -2.32 8.87
N TRP A 263 -16.79 -1.41 9.29
CA TRP A 263 -16.94 -1.07 10.70
C TRP A 263 -17.38 -2.26 11.54
N ASN A 264 -18.23 -3.13 11.02
CA ASN A 264 -18.61 -4.38 11.71
C ASN A 264 -17.40 -5.28 11.93
N ALA A 265 -16.51 -5.43 10.93
CA ALA A 265 -15.29 -6.22 11.08
C ALA A 265 -14.33 -5.59 12.10
N VAL A 266 -14.14 -4.27 12.07
CA VAL A 266 -13.30 -3.52 13.01
C VAL A 266 -13.81 -3.68 14.44
N ASN A 267 -15.10 -3.39 14.69
CA ASN A 267 -15.69 -3.43 16.02
C ASN A 267 -15.69 -4.84 16.62
N GLN A 268 -15.99 -5.88 15.81
CA GLN A 268 -16.02 -7.27 16.29
C GLN A 268 -14.64 -7.84 16.59
N THR A 269 -13.58 -7.21 16.08
CA THR A 269 -12.18 -7.62 16.31
C THR A 269 -11.39 -6.60 17.12
N ALA A 270 -12.06 -5.63 17.75
CA ALA A 270 -11.40 -4.56 18.50
C ALA A 270 -10.35 -5.12 19.49
N GLY A 271 -9.15 -4.54 19.47
CA GLY A 271 -8.03 -4.96 20.31
C GLY A 271 -7.38 -6.28 19.95
N MET A 272 -7.91 -7.07 19.00
CA MET A 272 -7.32 -8.37 18.63
C MET A 272 -6.10 -8.17 17.75
N VAL A 273 -4.99 -8.83 18.09
CA VAL A 273 -3.72 -8.84 17.35
C VAL A 273 -3.16 -10.24 17.27
N LEU A 274 -2.25 -10.44 16.32
CA LEU A 274 -1.44 -11.65 16.20
C LEU A 274 -0.14 -11.48 16.98
N VAL A 275 0.23 -12.48 17.74
CA VAL A 275 1.50 -12.58 18.45
C VAL A 275 2.16 -13.92 18.17
N CYS A 276 3.48 -13.95 18.24
CA CYS A 276 4.26 -15.19 18.21
C CYS A 276 5.37 -15.12 19.25
N LYS A 277 5.90 -16.27 19.62
CA LYS A 277 7.08 -16.32 20.47
C LYS A 277 8.27 -15.71 19.72
N GLN A 278 8.86 -14.69 20.31
CA GLN A 278 10.09 -14.08 19.79
C GLN A 278 11.17 -14.24 20.84
N ALA A 279 12.34 -14.71 20.39
CA ALA A 279 13.53 -14.57 21.20
C ALA A 279 13.81 -13.06 21.33
N HIS A 280 13.78 -12.54 22.55
CA HIS A 280 14.22 -11.16 22.77
C HIS A 280 15.65 -11.03 22.23
N PRO A 281 15.96 -10.05 21.39
CA PRO A 281 17.35 -9.76 21.06
C PRO A 281 18.02 -9.36 22.38
N GLY A 282 18.88 -10.23 22.89
CA GLY A 282 19.75 -9.93 24.01
C GLY A 282 20.64 -8.71 23.66
N PRO A 283 21.42 -8.18 24.61
CA PRO A 283 22.39 -7.12 24.36
C PRO A 283 23.21 -7.44 23.11
N LYS A 284 23.53 -6.44 22.28
CA LYS A 284 24.31 -6.61 21.05
C LYS A 284 25.54 -7.50 21.34
N GLY A 285 25.60 -8.67 20.73
CA GLY A 285 26.69 -9.64 20.91
C GLY A 285 26.31 -10.92 21.69
N THR A 286 25.09 -11.07 22.16
CA THR A 286 24.63 -12.31 22.80
C THR A 286 24.35 -13.37 21.72
N PRO A 287 25.00 -14.55 21.76
CA PRO A 287 24.71 -15.62 20.82
C PRO A 287 23.25 -16.08 20.95
N PRO A 288 22.57 -16.50 19.87
CA PRO A 288 21.20 -16.99 19.90
C PRO A 288 20.97 -18.14 20.91
N GLU A 289 21.98 -18.95 21.14
CA GLU A 289 21.95 -20.10 22.07
C GLU A 289 21.94 -19.69 23.56
N ALA A 290 22.31 -18.44 23.87
CA ALA A 290 22.32 -17.91 25.23
C ALA A 290 21.00 -17.17 25.60
N LEU A 291 20.07 -17.03 24.64
CA LEU A 291 18.75 -16.49 24.85
C LEU A 291 17.90 -17.62 25.41
N GLY A 292 17.76 -17.66 26.74
CA GLY A 292 17.06 -18.70 27.47
C GLY A 292 15.61 -18.92 27.01
N ALA A 293 14.99 -19.99 27.54
CA ALA A 293 13.66 -20.52 27.19
C ALA A 293 12.46 -19.58 27.44
N ASP A 294 12.67 -18.32 27.83
CA ASP A 294 11.65 -17.32 28.15
C ASP A 294 11.34 -16.39 26.97
N ALA A 295 11.09 -16.98 25.77
CA ALA A 295 10.56 -16.21 24.66
C ALA A 295 9.15 -15.72 25.00
N ALA A 296 8.99 -14.41 25.22
CA ALA A 296 7.68 -13.81 25.43
C ALA A 296 6.94 -13.64 24.11
N ASP A 297 5.62 -13.71 24.19
CA ASP A 297 4.77 -13.39 23.04
C ASP A 297 4.92 -11.91 22.68
N ASP A 298 5.19 -11.62 21.40
CA ASP A 298 5.27 -10.27 20.89
C ASP A 298 4.62 -10.18 19.50
N ILE A 299 4.20 -8.97 19.13
CA ILE A 299 3.66 -8.68 17.80
C ILE A 299 4.78 -8.75 16.76
N PHE A 300 4.43 -9.20 15.57
CA PHE A 300 5.32 -9.26 14.40
C PHE A 300 4.70 -8.51 13.22
N PRO A 301 5.46 -8.20 12.15
CA PRO A 301 4.91 -7.49 10.99
C PRO A 301 3.98 -8.42 10.19
N ALA A 302 2.72 -8.50 10.57
CA ALA A 302 1.72 -9.33 9.92
C ALA A 302 1.44 -8.81 8.50
N TYR A 303 2.41 -8.99 7.58
CA TYR A 303 2.33 -8.58 6.18
C TYR A 303 1.16 -9.26 5.46
N TYR A 304 0.60 -8.57 4.49
CA TYR A 304 -0.44 -9.11 3.61
C TYR A 304 -0.32 -8.53 2.20
N SER A 305 -0.81 -9.24 1.21
CA SER A 305 -0.78 -8.80 -0.18
C SER A 305 -1.98 -9.30 -0.96
N SER A 306 -2.30 -8.65 -2.08
CA SER A 306 -3.51 -8.93 -2.86
C SER A 306 -3.58 -10.40 -3.30
N THR A 307 -2.58 -10.89 -4.04
CA THR A 307 -2.63 -12.24 -4.64
C THR A 307 -1.23 -12.84 -4.67
N CYS A 308 -0.99 -13.89 -3.89
CA CYS A 308 0.33 -14.49 -3.78
C CYS A 308 0.75 -15.29 -5.03
N GLY A 309 -0.19 -15.65 -5.90
CA GLY A 309 0.08 -16.42 -7.12
C GLY A 309 0.23 -17.93 -6.91
N GLY A 310 -0.20 -18.47 -5.77
CA GLY A 310 -0.20 -19.93 -5.48
C GLY A 310 0.66 -20.35 -4.29
N HIS A 311 1.56 -19.51 -3.83
CA HIS A 311 2.37 -19.72 -2.62
C HIS A 311 2.78 -18.38 -2.03
N THR A 312 2.70 -18.21 -0.71
CA THR A 312 3.24 -17.02 -0.06
C THR A 312 4.75 -17.17 0.15
N GLU A 313 5.48 -16.05 0.16
CA GLU A 313 6.94 -16.04 0.23
C GLU A 313 7.42 -15.84 1.67
N ASN A 314 8.63 -16.32 1.95
CA ASN A 314 9.31 -16.07 3.19
C ASN A 314 9.74 -14.59 3.28
N SER A 315 9.41 -13.91 4.39
CA SER A 315 9.73 -12.51 4.61
C SER A 315 11.22 -12.19 4.49
N LYS A 316 12.09 -13.13 4.86
CA LYS A 316 13.55 -12.99 4.72
C LYS A 316 13.99 -12.71 3.28
N ASN A 317 13.31 -13.33 2.31
CA ASN A 317 13.65 -13.19 0.90
C ASN A 317 13.18 -11.87 0.29
N VAL A 318 12.15 -11.25 0.88
CA VAL A 318 11.52 -10.02 0.36
C VAL A 318 11.94 -8.78 1.16
N PHE A 319 11.82 -8.84 2.48
CA PHE A 319 12.08 -7.71 3.37
C PHE A 319 13.39 -7.79 4.14
N GLY A 320 13.99 -9.00 4.21
CA GLY A 320 15.25 -9.24 4.94
C GLY A 320 15.05 -9.51 6.43
N ASP A 321 13.82 -9.49 6.92
CA ASP A 321 13.47 -9.88 8.29
C ASP A 321 13.13 -11.38 8.37
N SER A 322 13.18 -11.95 9.56
CA SER A 322 12.92 -13.38 9.74
C SER A 322 12.01 -13.58 10.96
N PHE A 323 10.78 -13.94 10.68
CA PHE A 323 9.76 -14.30 11.67
C PHE A 323 9.19 -15.66 11.33
N GLU A 324 9.07 -16.53 12.32
CA GLU A 324 8.57 -17.89 12.12
C GLU A 324 7.18 -17.91 11.43
N PRO A 325 6.20 -17.06 11.80
CA PRO A 325 4.91 -17.00 11.12
C PRO A 325 4.96 -16.53 9.66
N LEU A 326 6.10 -16.02 9.20
CA LEU A 326 6.27 -15.45 7.87
C LEU A 326 7.19 -16.30 6.98
N ALA A 327 7.29 -17.60 7.26
CA ALA A 327 8.09 -18.55 6.48
C ALA A 327 7.50 -18.84 5.08
N GLY A 328 6.25 -18.50 4.84
CA GLY A 328 5.52 -18.77 3.60
C GLY A 328 4.75 -20.10 3.64
N VAL A 329 3.61 -20.12 2.95
CA VAL A 329 2.71 -21.29 2.89
C VAL A 329 2.13 -21.48 1.48
N PRO A 330 1.78 -22.72 1.07
CA PRO A 330 1.00 -22.96 -0.15
C PRO A 330 -0.32 -22.17 -0.10
N CYS A 331 -0.79 -21.69 -1.25
CA CYS A 331 -2.09 -21.00 -1.33
C CYS A 331 -2.85 -21.44 -2.58
N PRO A 332 -3.51 -22.59 -2.56
CA PRO A 332 -4.30 -23.07 -3.70
C PRO A 332 -5.60 -22.30 -3.92
N TYR A 333 -5.90 -21.33 -3.08
CA TYR A 333 -7.20 -20.66 -3.00
C TYR A 333 -7.31 -19.39 -3.86
N CYS A 334 -6.22 -18.65 -4.04
CA CYS A 334 -6.31 -17.28 -4.52
C CYS A 334 -6.69 -17.14 -5.99
N GLN A 335 -6.51 -18.18 -6.81
CA GLN A 335 -6.86 -18.17 -8.22
C GLN A 335 -8.37 -18.02 -8.44
N ASP A 336 -9.19 -18.60 -7.57
CA ASP A 336 -10.66 -18.61 -7.69
C ASP A 336 -11.30 -17.25 -7.40
N VAL A 337 -10.55 -16.34 -6.78
CA VAL A 337 -11.03 -15.00 -6.37
C VAL A 337 -10.34 -13.88 -7.13
N ALA A 338 -9.06 -14.05 -7.42
CA ALA A 338 -8.29 -13.04 -8.10
C ALA A 338 -8.84 -12.76 -9.51
N ARG A 339 -8.84 -11.50 -9.91
CA ARG A 339 -9.08 -11.16 -11.31
C ARG A 339 -8.04 -11.86 -12.18
N PRO A 340 -8.42 -12.39 -13.35
CA PRO A 340 -7.50 -13.12 -14.23
C PRO A 340 -6.20 -12.34 -14.52
N GLU A 341 -6.30 -11.03 -14.75
CA GLU A 341 -5.18 -10.13 -15.03
C GLU A 341 -4.31 -9.80 -13.80
N PHE A 342 -4.73 -10.20 -12.60
CA PHE A 342 -3.94 -10.10 -11.36
C PHE A 342 -3.31 -11.44 -11.00
N PHE A 343 -3.96 -12.54 -11.39
CA PHE A 343 -3.39 -13.86 -11.18
C PHE A 343 -2.35 -14.20 -12.26
N PHE A 344 -2.67 -13.97 -13.53
CA PHE A 344 -1.75 -14.05 -14.66
C PHE A 344 -1.70 -12.68 -15.33
N TRP A 345 -0.66 -11.90 -15.06
CA TRP A 345 -0.56 -10.57 -15.67
C TRP A 345 0.15 -10.61 -17.04
N PRO A 346 -0.22 -9.71 -17.97
CA PRO A 346 0.29 -9.72 -19.32
C PRO A 346 1.78 -9.38 -19.38
N MET A 347 2.42 -9.80 -20.45
CA MET A 347 3.80 -9.42 -20.75
C MET A 347 3.94 -7.88 -20.72
N THR A 348 5.00 -7.44 -20.08
CA THR A 348 5.35 -6.01 -19.96
C THR A 348 6.73 -5.78 -20.53
N LYS A 349 6.88 -4.67 -21.25
CA LYS A 349 8.14 -4.21 -21.83
C LYS A 349 8.55 -2.89 -21.22
N LEU A 350 9.83 -2.75 -20.92
CA LEU A 350 10.44 -1.53 -20.41
C LEU A 350 11.69 -1.22 -21.24
N ASP A 351 11.89 0.04 -21.58
CA ASP A 351 13.07 0.51 -22.29
C ASP A 351 14.34 0.29 -21.45
N ALA A 352 15.41 -0.20 -22.06
CA ALA A 352 16.63 -0.58 -21.36
C ALA A 352 17.40 0.62 -20.80
N ALA A 353 17.36 1.76 -21.47
CA ALA A 353 17.97 2.99 -20.98
C ALA A 353 17.20 3.55 -19.79
N ASP A 354 15.87 3.55 -19.85
CA ASP A 354 14.98 3.95 -18.72
C ASP A 354 15.20 3.06 -17.49
N VAL A 355 15.33 1.75 -17.69
CA VAL A 355 15.62 0.80 -16.61
C VAL A 355 16.96 1.12 -15.95
N THR A 356 18.01 1.35 -16.76
CA THR A 356 19.33 1.71 -16.24
C THR A 356 19.27 3.02 -15.46
N GLU A 357 18.62 4.05 -15.99
CA GLU A 357 18.52 5.35 -15.33
C GLU A 357 17.79 5.28 -14.01
N LYS A 358 16.62 4.60 -13.93
CA LYS A 358 15.88 4.39 -12.69
C LYS A 358 16.72 3.67 -11.63
N LEU A 359 17.50 2.66 -12.05
CA LEU A 359 18.40 1.94 -11.16
C LEU A 359 19.52 2.85 -10.64
N TRP A 360 20.12 3.69 -11.47
CA TRP A 360 21.13 4.64 -11.05
C TRP A 360 20.62 5.74 -10.12
N GLN A 361 19.39 6.20 -10.35
CA GLN A 361 18.74 7.19 -9.48
C GLN A 361 18.48 6.61 -8.10
N ARG A 362 17.95 5.38 -8.04
CA ARG A 362 17.61 4.74 -6.77
C ARG A 362 18.83 4.18 -6.03
N TYR A 363 19.81 3.66 -6.77
CA TYR A 363 21.02 3.03 -6.26
C TYR A 363 22.27 3.61 -6.94
N PRO A 364 22.79 4.77 -6.48
CA PRO A 364 23.91 5.44 -7.11
C PRO A 364 25.16 4.57 -7.28
N ARG A 365 25.36 3.55 -6.40
CA ARG A 365 26.45 2.56 -6.50
C ARG A 365 26.43 1.75 -7.80
N LEU A 366 25.24 1.57 -8.40
CA LEU A 366 25.10 0.82 -9.67
C LEU A 366 25.67 1.57 -10.88
N LYS A 367 25.98 2.87 -10.76
CA LYS A 367 26.64 3.64 -11.84
C LYS A 367 27.98 3.06 -12.22
N GLN A 368 28.67 2.38 -11.29
CA GLN A 368 29.93 1.70 -11.57
C GLN A 368 29.81 0.56 -12.59
N LEU A 369 28.61 -0.02 -12.77
CA LEU A 369 28.36 -1.06 -13.77
C LEU A 369 28.29 -0.52 -15.20
N GLY A 370 28.15 0.81 -15.38
CA GLY A 370 27.76 1.39 -16.66
C GLY A 370 26.34 1.01 -17.04
N GLN A 371 26.03 0.96 -18.36
CA GLN A 371 24.70 0.51 -18.83
C GLN A 371 24.42 -0.92 -18.40
N ILE A 372 23.19 -1.20 -17.95
CA ILE A 372 22.80 -2.55 -17.56
C ILE A 372 22.62 -3.41 -18.81
N MET A 373 23.42 -4.43 -18.93
CA MET A 373 23.46 -5.33 -20.08
C MET A 373 22.68 -6.60 -19.84
N ASP A 374 22.64 -7.08 -18.58
CA ASP A 374 21.92 -8.30 -18.22
C ASP A 374 21.26 -8.19 -16.85
N ILE A 375 20.10 -8.84 -16.71
CA ILE A 375 19.30 -8.98 -15.48
C ILE A 375 18.98 -10.46 -15.34
N THR A 376 19.67 -11.17 -14.46
CA THR A 376 19.53 -12.61 -14.30
C THR A 376 19.08 -12.99 -12.89
N PRO A 377 18.31 -14.08 -12.73
CA PRO A 377 17.99 -14.62 -11.41
C PRO A 377 19.24 -15.14 -10.71
N ALA A 378 19.63 -14.51 -9.59
CA ALA A 378 20.68 -15.02 -8.71
C ALA A 378 20.13 -16.00 -7.67
N GLN A 379 18.89 -15.77 -7.17
CA GLN A 379 18.17 -16.68 -6.28
C GLN A 379 16.67 -16.63 -6.60
N GLN A 380 16.02 -17.76 -6.43
CA GLN A 380 14.58 -17.90 -6.58
C GLN A 380 14.03 -18.98 -5.66
N SER A 381 12.78 -18.80 -5.21
CA SER A 381 12.02 -19.86 -4.55
C SER A 381 11.31 -20.71 -5.59
N ASP A 382 11.40 -22.04 -5.43
CA ASP A 382 10.74 -23.02 -6.31
C ASP A 382 9.49 -23.58 -5.63
N TYR A 383 8.35 -23.47 -6.29
CA TYR A 383 7.06 -23.92 -5.78
C TYR A 383 6.43 -25.06 -6.62
N GLY A 384 7.30 -25.82 -7.32
CA GLY A 384 6.88 -27.04 -8.03
C GLY A 384 6.08 -26.82 -9.32
N GLY A 385 6.15 -25.64 -9.92
CA GLY A 385 5.43 -25.33 -11.18
C GLY A 385 5.63 -23.88 -11.60
N PHE A 386 6.18 -23.08 -10.70
CA PHE A 386 6.56 -21.69 -10.94
C PHE A 386 7.62 -21.27 -9.92
N HIS A 387 8.36 -20.23 -10.27
CA HIS A 387 9.41 -19.69 -9.43
C HIS A 387 9.10 -18.24 -9.07
N ARG A 388 9.44 -17.83 -7.83
CA ARG A 388 9.46 -16.44 -7.43
C ARG A 388 10.90 -15.97 -7.36
N LEU A 389 11.23 -14.92 -8.09
CA LEU A 389 12.53 -14.28 -8.02
C LEU A 389 12.70 -13.63 -6.64
N THR A 390 13.81 -13.89 -5.97
CA THR A 390 14.12 -13.34 -4.64
C THR A 390 15.36 -12.45 -4.70
N LYS A 391 16.35 -12.80 -5.52
CA LYS A 391 17.57 -12.01 -5.74
C LYS A 391 17.92 -11.98 -7.21
N ILE A 392 18.29 -10.81 -7.70
CA ILE A 392 18.69 -10.53 -9.09
C ILE A 392 20.16 -10.13 -9.12
N GLU A 393 20.88 -10.63 -10.11
CA GLU A 393 22.18 -10.14 -10.51
C GLU A 393 22.02 -9.17 -11.69
N LEU A 394 22.69 -8.04 -11.59
CA LEU A 394 22.75 -6.99 -12.62
C LEU A 394 24.19 -6.96 -13.16
N SER A 395 24.38 -7.18 -14.44
CA SER A 395 25.68 -7.07 -15.10
C SER A 395 25.69 -5.85 -16.05
N GLY A 396 26.79 -5.14 -16.11
CA GLY A 396 26.90 -3.91 -16.88
C GLY A 396 27.97 -3.93 -17.96
N THR A 397 28.09 -2.81 -18.69
CA THR A 397 29.07 -2.63 -19.78
C THR A 397 30.51 -2.62 -19.31
N THR A 398 30.77 -2.41 -18.03
CA THR A 398 32.15 -2.49 -17.45
C THR A 398 32.62 -3.92 -17.27
N GLY A 399 31.73 -4.92 -17.35
CA GLY A 399 32.03 -6.31 -17.04
C GLY A 399 31.82 -6.67 -15.56
N ASP A 400 31.51 -5.69 -14.72
CA ASP A 400 31.20 -5.90 -13.30
C ASP A 400 29.72 -6.31 -13.10
N SER A 401 29.43 -6.90 -11.94
CA SER A 401 28.07 -7.22 -11.52
C SER A 401 27.78 -6.78 -10.08
N ASP A 402 26.50 -6.60 -9.76
CA ASP A 402 26.00 -6.30 -8.42
C ASP A 402 24.61 -6.93 -8.24
N PHE A 403 24.13 -6.99 -7.01
CA PHE A 403 22.93 -7.70 -6.64
C PHE A 403 21.87 -6.77 -6.05
N LEU A 404 20.60 -7.06 -6.39
CA LEU A 404 19.43 -6.48 -5.73
C LEU A 404 18.46 -7.59 -5.28
N ARG A 405 17.65 -7.31 -4.27
CA ARG A 405 16.44 -8.11 -4.05
C ARG A 405 15.50 -7.91 -5.24
N ALA A 406 14.81 -8.98 -5.66
CA ALA A 406 13.89 -8.89 -6.79
C ALA A 406 12.74 -7.90 -6.53
N GLU A 407 12.27 -7.78 -5.28
CA GLU A 407 11.25 -6.80 -4.89
C GLU A 407 11.76 -5.37 -5.01
N ASP A 408 13.02 -5.12 -4.66
CA ASP A 408 13.66 -3.80 -4.83
C ASP A 408 13.77 -3.41 -6.32
N LEU A 409 14.14 -4.37 -7.19
CA LEU A 409 14.11 -4.16 -8.64
C LEU A 409 12.69 -3.81 -9.10
N ARG A 410 11.69 -4.63 -8.75
CA ARG A 410 10.30 -4.43 -9.14
C ARG A 410 9.79 -3.04 -8.76
N LEU A 411 9.96 -2.64 -7.50
CA LEU A 411 9.50 -1.34 -6.99
C LEU A 411 10.29 -0.15 -7.55
N THR A 412 11.56 -0.34 -7.94
CA THR A 412 12.35 0.69 -8.62
C THR A 412 11.84 0.92 -10.03
N LEU A 413 11.54 -0.15 -10.77
CA LEU A 413 11.09 -0.06 -12.15
C LEU A 413 9.62 0.37 -12.27
N ASP A 414 8.78 -0.08 -11.35
CA ASP A 414 7.36 0.23 -11.30
C ASP A 414 6.88 0.41 -9.85
N PRO A 415 7.06 1.61 -9.25
CA PRO A 415 6.66 1.89 -7.88
C PRO A 415 5.15 1.72 -7.63
N THR A 416 4.34 1.82 -8.68
CA THR A 416 2.88 1.67 -8.59
C THR A 416 2.41 0.21 -8.62
N GLY A 417 3.27 -0.72 -9.07
CA GLY A 417 2.92 -2.12 -9.26
C GLY A 417 1.85 -2.38 -10.33
N THR A 418 1.60 -1.40 -11.22
CA THR A 418 0.57 -1.53 -12.27
C THR A 418 1.05 -2.35 -13.45
N LYS A 419 2.34 -2.27 -13.78
CA LYS A 419 2.99 -2.99 -14.88
C LYS A 419 3.65 -4.27 -14.39
N LEU A 420 4.49 -4.18 -13.35
CA LEU A 420 5.19 -5.30 -12.73
C LEU A 420 4.50 -5.67 -11.41
N LYS A 421 3.52 -6.56 -11.48
CA LYS A 421 2.62 -6.80 -10.35
C LYS A 421 3.26 -7.64 -9.23
N SER A 422 4.24 -8.49 -9.54
CA SER A 422 4.93 -9.35 -8.57
C SER A 422 6.32 -9.70 -9.07
N THR A 423 7.08 -10.43 -8.27
CA THR A 423 8.37 -11.02 -8.64
C THR A 423 8.27 -12.46 -9.19
N ILE A 424 7.05 -12.97 -9.44
CA ILE A 424 6.86 -14.21 -10.19
C ILE A 424 6.76 -13.84 -11.66
N CYS A 425 7.88 -13.89 -12.37
CA CYS A 425 7.97 -13.65 -13.81
C CYS A 425 9.30 -14.16 -14.37
N GLN A 426 9.39 -14.20 -15.70
CA GLN A 426 10.64 -14.37 -16.42
C GLN A 426 11.10 -13.00 -16.93
N ILE A 427 12.42 -12.77 -16.92
CA ILE A 427 13.04 -11.54 -17.42
C ILE A 427 13.93 -11.93 -18.60
N ALA A 428 13.82 -11.22 -19.72
CA ALA A 428 14.64 -11.39 -20.89
C ALA A 428 14.93 -10.05 -21.57
N LYS A 429 16.05 -9.92 -22.25
CA LYS A 429 16.36 -8.76 -23.09
C LYS A 429 15.96 -9.05 -24.54
N SER A 430 15.32 -8.10 -25.20
CA SER A 430 14.93 -8.18 -26.60
C SER A 430 15.21 -6.84 -27.28
N GLY A 431 16.34 -6.74 -27.98
CA GLY A 431 16.85 -5.47 -28.50
C GLY A 431 17.10 -4.46 -27.38
N ASP A 432 16.47 -3.30 -27.46
CA ASP A 432 16.58 -2.23 -26.47
C ASP A 432 15.49 -2.28 -25.40
N GLU A 433 14.79 -3.41 -25.26
CA GLU A 433 13.73 -3.59 -24.28
C GLU A 433 14.02 -4.73 -23.31
N TRP A 434 13.67 -4.54 -22.04
CA TRP A 434 13.49 -5.61 -21.05
C TRP A 434 12.07 -6.12 -21.11
N VAL A 435 11.93 -7.43 -21.29
CA VAL A 435 10.64 -8.14 -21.40
C VAL A 435 10.40 -8.94 -20.13
N PHE A 436 9.33 -8.60 -19.43
CA PHE A 436 8.83 -9.34 -18.27
C PHE A 436 7.62 -10.16 -18.71
N SER A 437 7.70 -11.48 -18.63
CA SER A 437 6.68 -12.42 -19.14
C SER A 437 6.32 -13.48 -18.12
N PHE A 438 5.22 -14.22 -18.37
CA PHE A 438 4.69 -15.26 -17.49
C PHE A 438 4.44 -14.76 -16.08
N GLY A 439 3.97 -13.52 -15.96
CA GLY A 439 3.71 -12.86 -14.71
C GLY A 439 2.59 -13.52 -13.92
N ARG A 440 2.76 -13.70 -12.58
CA ARG A 440 1.78 -14.38 -11.73
C ARG A 440 1.70 -13.74 -10.35
N GLY A 441 0.47 -13.43 -9.87
CA GLY A 441 0.22 -12.80 -8.59
C GLY A 441 0.35 -11.29 -8.59
N TYR A 442 -0.05 -10.64 -7.48
CA TYR A 442 -0.04 -9.19 -7.31
C TYR A 442 0.37 -8.81 -5.88
N GLY A 443 1.46 -8.07 -5.77
CA GLY A 443 2.09 -7.66 -4.52
C GLY A 443 3.31 -8.51 -4.15
N HIS A 444 3.88 -8.25 -2.98
CA HIS A 444 5.11 -8.88 -2.50
C HIS A 444 4.95 -10.37 -2.13
N GLY A 445 3.73 -10.83 -1.89
CA GLY A 445 3.42 -12.23 -1.64
C GLY A 445 3.77 -12.77 -0.24
N VAL A 446 4.16 -11.93 0.72
CA VAL A 446 4.48 -12.34 2.10
C VAL A 446 3.25 -12.28 2.99
N GLY A 447 3.11 -13.24 3.92
CA GLY A 447 2.03 -13.31 4.90
C GLY A 447 0.67 -13.64 4.27
N MET A 448 -0.41 -12.98 4.68
CA MET A 448 -1.76 -13.32 4.23
C MET A 448 -2.02 -12.89 2.79
N CYS A 449 -2.46 -13.84 1.97
CA CYS A 449 -2.99 -13.57 0.63
C CYS A 449 -4.47 -13.16 0.74
N GLN A 450 -4.79 -11.92 0.39
CA GLN A 450 -6.15 -11.37 0.52
C GLN A 450 -7.18 -12.16 -0.31
N CYS A 451 -6.88 -12.47 -1.59
CA CYS A 451 -7.74 -13.32 -2.41
C CYS A 451 -7.87 -14.74 -1.84
N GLY A 452 -6.80 -15.28 -1.25
CA GLY A 452 -6.84 -16.58 -0.61
C GLY A 452 -7.69 -16.57 0.66
N ALA A 453 -7.59 -15.54 1.49
CA ALA A 453 -8.42 -15.35 2.68
C ALA A 453 -9.91 -15.27 2.31
N GLN A 454 -10.25 -14.54 1.25
CA GLN A 454 -11.62 -14.47 0.73
C GLN A 454 -12.13 -15.84 0.25
N ALA A 455 -11.30 -16.61 -0.48
CA ALA A 455 -11.69 -17.94 -0.92
C ALA A 455 -11.92 -18.90 0.25
N MET A 456 -11.05 -18.87 1.25
CA MET A 456 -11.22 -19.67 2.48
C MET A 456 -12.49 -19.27 3.25
N ALA A 457 -12.80 -17.98 3.33
CA ALA A 457 -14.03 -17.49 3.96
C ALA A 457 -15.28 -17.97 3.22
N ARG A 458 -15.29 -17.96 1.87
CA ARG A 458 -16.36 -18.56 1.04
C ARG A 458 -16.54 -20.06 1.30
N GLN A 459 -15.49 -20.77 1.69
CA GLN A 459 -15.53 -22.17 2.09
C GLN A 459 -15.93 -22.38 3.56
N GLY A 460 -16.38 -21.32 4.25
CA GLY A 460 -16.85 -21.37 5.64
C GLY A 460 -15.73 -21.29 6.70
N LYS A 461 -14.49 -20.97 6.33
CA LYS A 461 -13.43 -20.76 7.31
C LYS A 461 -13.64 -19.44 8.06
N ILE A 462 -13.50 -19.48 9.39
CA ILE A 462 -13.55 -18.29 10.26
C ILE A 462 -12.20 -17.55 10.24
N ALA A 463 -12.20 -16.30 10.70
CA ALA A 463 -11.02 -15.43 10.69
C ALA A 463 -9.81 -16.09 11.38
N ASP A 464 -10.01 -16.74 12.53
CA ASP A 464 -8.95 -17.41 13.28
C ASP A 464 -8.30 -18.54 12.47
N GLN A 465 -9.10 -19.33 11.72
CA GLN A 465 -8.59 -20.39 10.86
C GLN A 465 -7.82 -19.83 9.64
N ILE A 466 -8.28 -18.71 9.10
CA ILE A 466 -7.60 -18.02 8.00
C ILE A 466 -6.24 -17.49 8.47
N LEU A 467 -6.22 -16.82 9.62
CA LEU A 467 -4.99 -16.27 10.20
C LEU A 467 -4.00 -17.36 10.60
N ALA A 468 -4.45 -18.41 11.25
CA ALA A 468 -3.61 -19.56 11.63
C ALA A 468 -3.01 -20.25 10.39
N TYR A 469 -3.69 -20.23 9.25
CA TYR A 469 -3.18 -20.77 7.98
C TYR A 469 -2.03 -19.94 7.41
N TYR A 470 -2.23 -18.61 7.33
CA TYR A 470 -1.24 -17.71 6.70
C TYR A 470 -0.11 -17.29 7.62
N TYR A 471 -0.32 -17.39 8.94
CA TYR A 471 0.67 -17.07 9.97
C TYR A 471 0.83 -18.26 10.92
N PRO A 472 1.43 -19.37 10.45
CA PRO A 472 1.63 -20.54 11.30
C PRO A 472 2.47 -20.15 12.54
N ASN A 473 2.27 -20.87 13.65
CA ASN A 473 2.94 -20.64 14.94
C ASN A 473 2.68 -19.25 15.55
N SER A 474 1.64 -18.56 15.11
CA SER A 474 1.09 -17.38 15.76
C SER A 474 -0.27 -17.69 16.40
N HIS A 475 -0.70 -16.84 17.32
CA HIS A 475 -2.03 -16.90 17.89
C HIS A 475 -2.61 -15.50 18.09
N ILE A 476 -3.94 -15.45 18.24
CA ILE A 476 -4.64 -14.18 18.46
C ILE A 476 -4.66 -13.92 19.97
N THR A 477 -4.31 -12.69 20.35
CA THR A 477 -4.52 -12.17 21.70
C THR A 477 -5.29 -10.86 21.64
N ARG A 478 -5.80 -10.40 22.78
CA ARG A 478 -6.49 -9.11 22.89
C ARG A 478 -5.65 -8.17 23.74
N LEU A 479 -5.38 -6.96 23.24
CA LEU A 479 -4.58 -5.94 23.94
C LEU A 479 -5.45 -5.04 24.84
N TYR A 480 -6.72 -4.83 24.47
CA TYR A 480 -7.70 -4.01 25.20
C TYR A 480 -9.12 -4.50 24.99
#